data_e41e3deeda6adc0def310f7b6eba25a1
#
_entry.id   e41e3deeda6adc0def310f7b6eba25a1
#
_cell.length_a   1.000
_cell.length_b   1.000
_cell.length_c   1.000
_cell.angle_alpha   90.00
_cell.angle_beta   90.00
_cell.angle_gamma   90.00
#
_symmetry.space_group_name_H-M   'P 1'
#
loop_
_entity.id
_entity.type
_entity.pdbx_description
1 polymer ?
#
loop_
_entity_poly.entity_id
_entity_poly.type
_entity_poly.pdbx_seq_one_letter_code
_entity_poly.pdbx_strand_id
1 'polypeptide(L)'
;MKLADCGGVSGREDEISSAAAKLLKKYTSDVAVKNGSVIAHIGNDSSKPHILLDAHTDRVGFVVTSILDGGFLKVANVGGIDMRILSAQQIIISCRENIRGVICSVPPHLSHGSKSVPDISSVFIDTGLTKEKAEELISLGDTVRFAPTAKKLIGTKLTGGALDDRCGIAAILYALENTDISALKCRLTIVFSAQEEVGERGAAVCAYDADADIAIAVDVSFAYAEGEKREKCGLLSKGCMIGYAPSLDRQLSDEMKAAAISENIPYQIEVMDGSTGTNADRYSITKGGARTVTLSIPLRYMHTPSEIIDVCDVESTGKLIAAYLKGAC
;
A
#
# COMPACT_ATOMS: atom_id res chain seq x y z
N MET A 1 -2.37 -11.42 5.10
CA MET A 1 -1.55 -12.45 4.44
C MET A 1 -2.00 -12.73 3.00
N LYS A 2 -3.24 -13.18 2.73
CA LYS A 2 -3.65 -13.50 1.35
C LYS A 2 -3.48 -12.33 0.37
N LEU A 3 -3.85 -11.11 0.77
CA LEU A 3 -3.65 -9.92 -0.05
C LEU A 3 -2.16 -9.61 -0.27
N ALA A 4 -1.32 -9.77 0.76
CA ALA A 4 0.11 -9.51 0.67
C ALA A 4 0.84 -10.41 -0.35
N ASP A 5 0.30 -11.59 -0.65
CA ASP A 5 0.89 -12.52 -1.61
C ASP A 5 0.34 -12.35 -3.06
N CYS A 6 -0.74 -11.58 -3.25
CA CYS A 6 -1.27 -11.29 -4.60
C CYS A 6 -0.28 -10.49 -5.45
N GLY A 7 -0.35 -10.66 -6.77
CA GLY A 7 0.28 -9.76 -7.73
C GLY A 7 -0.31 -8.34 -7.64
N GLY A 8 0.35 -7.37 -8.27
CA GLY A 8 -0.12 -5.98 -8.25
C GLY A 8 1.01 -4.97 -8.15
N VAL A 9 2.05 -5.09 -8.99
CA VAL A 9 2.99 -3.98 -9.23
C VAL A 9 2.22 -2.85 -9.88
N SER A 10 2.56 -1.59 -9.53
CA SER A 10 1.88 -0.39 -10.07
C SER A 10 1.70 -0.47 -11.59
N GLY A 11 0.47 -0.26 -12.03
CA GLY A 11 0.04 -0.38 -13.44
C GLY A 11 -0.36 -1.81 -13.87
N ARG A 12 -0.29 -2.81 -12.97
CA ARG A 12 -0.72 -4.20 -13.20
C ARG A 12 -1.38 -4.79 -11.96
N GLU A 13 -2.40 -4.10 -11.47
CA GLU A 13 -3.10 -4.41 -10.22
C GLU A 13 -4.25 -5.42 -10.39
N ASP A 14 -4.46 -6.00 -11.59
CA ASP A 14 -5.64 -6.81 -11.91
C ASP A 14 -5.93 -7.91 -10.88
N GLU A 15 -4.90 -8.62 -10.41
CA GLU A 15 -5.06 -9.72 -9.45
C GLU A 15 -5.53 -9.19 -8.09
N ILE A 16 -4.86 -8.19 -7.54
CA ILE A 16 -5.21 -7.61 -6.24
C ILE A 16 -6.53 -6.86 -6.30
N SER A 17 -6.80 -6.09 -7.36
CA SER A 17 -8.06 -5.37 -7.53
C SER A 17 -9.25 -6.33 -7.60
N SER A 18 -9.11 -7.46 -8.32
CA SER A 18 -10.13 -8.50 -8.32
C SER A 18 -10.37 -9.12 -6.95
N ALA A 19 -9.28 -9.37 -6.19
CA ALA A 19 -9.38 -9.90 -4.83
C ALA A 19 -10.04 -8.89 -3.87
N ALA A 20 -9.63 -7.63 -3.92
CA ALA A 20 -10.16 -6.55 -3.09
C ALA A 20 -11.64 -6.26 -3.40
N ALA A 21 -12.03 -6.22 -4.68
CA ALA A 21 -13.43 -6.05 -5.08
C ALA A 21 -14.34 -7.15 -4.53
N LYS A 22 -13.87 -8.41 -4.50
CA LYS A 22 -14.61 -9.52 -3.90
C LYS A 22 -14.84 -9.34 -2.41
N LEU A 23 -13.91 -8.71 -1.70
CA LEU A 23 -14.05 -8.44 -0.27
C LEU A 23 -15.07 -7.34 -0.02
N LEU A 24 -15.07 -6.25 -0.81
CA LEU A 24 -16.03 -5.15 -0.68
C LEU A 24 -17.46 -5.56 -1.03
N LYS A 25 -17.66 -6.53 -1.93
CA LYS A 25 -19.01 -7.07 -2.27
C LYS A 25 -19.76 -7.68 -1.11
N LYS A 26 -19.12 -7.90 0.05
CA LYS A 26 -19.81 -8.30 1.29
C LYS A 26 -20.62 -7.16 1.91
N TYR A 27 -20.26 -5.91 1.64
CA TYR A 27 -20.82 -4.73 2.29
C TYR A 27 -21.75 -3.94 1.37
N THR A 28 -21.53 -4.01 0.06
CA THR A 28 -22.35 -3.34 -0.94
C THR A 28 -22.33 -4.07 -2.27
N SER A 29 -23.39 -3.96 -3.05
CA SER A 29 -23.43 -4.43 -4.45
C SER A 29 -22.82 -3.42 -5.44
N ASP A 30 -22.69 -2.16 -5.03
CA ASP A 30 -22.13 -1.08 -5.85
C ASP A 30 -20.59 -1.07 -5.74
N VAL A 31 -19.96 -1.98 -6.47
CA VAL A 31 -18.50 -2.14 -6.51
C VAL A 31 -18.04 -2.19 -7.96
N ALA A 32 -17.16 -1.27 -8.34
CA ALA A 32 -16.57 -1.17 -9.66
C ALA A 32 -15.03 -1.23 -9.59
N VAL A 33 -14.41 -1.64 -10.70
CA VAL A 33 -12.96 -1.48 -10.92
C VAL A 33 -12.79 -0.49 -12.07
N LYS A 34 -12.08 0.61 -11.82
CA LYS A 34 -11.83 1.66 -12.79
C LYS A 34 -10.34 2.03 -12.76
N ASN A 35 -9.66 1.91 -13.90
CA ASN A 35 -8.23 2.22 -14.03
C ASN A 35 -7.35 1.53 -12.96
N GLY A 36 -7.63 0.26 -12.64
CA GLY A 36 -6.93 -0.50 -11.62
C GLY A 36 -7.44 -0.27 -10.18
N SER A 37 -8.04 0.87 -9.88
CA SER A 37 -8.62 1.18 -8.56
C SER A 37 -9.97 0.48 -8.36
N VAL A 38 -10.21 -0.02 -7.15
CA VAL A 38 -11.50 -0.57 -6.74
C VAL A 38 -12.29 0.50 -6.01
N ILE A 39 -13.51 0.76 -6.45
CA ILE A 39 -14.37 1.79 -5.88
C ILE A 39 -15.67 1.13 -5.43
N ALA A 40 -16.10 1.42 -4.21
CA ALA A 40 -17.37 0.94 -3.67
C ALA A 40 -18.14 2.08 -3.02
N HIS A 41 -19.45 2.11 -3.21
CA HIS A 41 -20.32 3.11 -2.60
C HIS A 41 -21.30 2.48 -1.61
N ILE A 42 -21.49 3.15 -0.47
CA ILE A 42 -22.45 2.80 0.58
C ILE A 42 -23.28 4.05 0.92
N GLY A 43 -24.58 3.93 0.78
CA GLY A 43 -25.51 5.04 0.90
C GLY A 43 -25.53 5.93 -0.34
N ASN A 44 -26.71 6.45 -0.68
CA ASN A 44 -26.97 7.25 -1.89
C ASN A 44 -27.65 8.59 -1.62
N ASP A 45 -27.87 8.95 -0.34
CA ASP A 45 -28.51 10.18 0.04
C ASP A 45 -27.54 11.37 -0.08
N SER A 46 -27.68 12.17 -1.12
CA SER A 46 -26.81 13.31 -1.41
C SER A 46 -26.89 14.45 -0.40
N SER A 47 -27.89 14.45 0.49
CA SER A 47 -28.00 15.44 1.57
C SER A 47 -27.09 15.14 2.76
N LYS A 48 -26.52 13.94 2.83
CA LYS A 48 -25.64 13.50 3.91
C LYS A 48 -24.18 13.83 3.60
N PRO A 49 -23.34 14.06 4.63
CA PRO A 49 -21.90 14.21 4.46
C PRO A 49 -21.30 13.03 3.69
N HIS A 50 -20.32 13.30 2.84
CA HIS A 50 -19.65 12.30 2.04
C HIS A 50 -18.23 12.05 2.55
N ILE A 51 -17.99 10.85 3.06
CA ILE A 51 -16.70 10.43 3.56
C ILE A 51 -16.07 9.43 2.59
N LEU A 52 -14.81 9.64 2.23
CA LEU A 52 -14.01 8.73 1.44
C LEU A 52 -12.97 8.06 2.33
N LEU A 53 -12.88 6.73 2.26
CA LEU A 53 -11.83 5.93 2.86
C LEU A 53 -10.94 5.36 1.76
N ASP A 54 -9.64 5.59 1.85
CA ASP A 54 -8.68 5.10 0.85
C ASP A 54 -7.54 4.31 1.48
N ALA A 55 -7.07 3.30 0.74
CA ALA A 55 -5.85 2.54 0.96
C ALA A 55 -5.36 2.03 -0.40
N HIS A 56 -4.05 1.99 -0.66
CA HIS A 56 -3.60 1.58 -1.98
C HIS A 56 -3.45 0.07 -2.15
N THR A 57 -3.58 -0.39 -3.40
CA THR A 57 -3.48 -1.81 -3.78
C THR A 57 -2.14 -2.19 -4.35
N ASP A 58 -1.50 -1.24 -5.03
CA ASP A 58 -0.26 -1.51 -5.74
C ASP A 58 0.93 -1.68 -4.78
N ARG A 59 2.03 -2.07 -5.35
CA ARG A 59 3.29 -2.28 -4.66
C ARG A 59 4.44 -1.95 -5.57
N VAL A 60 5.58 -1.66 -4.99
CA VAL A 60 6.85 -1.53 -5.71
C VAL A 60 7.25 -2.84 -6.39
N GLY A 61 7.99 -2.72 -7.48
CA GLY A 61 8.49 -3.85 -8.25
C GLY A 61 9.39 -3.40 -9.39
N PHE A 62 9.40 -4.17 -10.45
CA PHE A 62 10.18 -3.87 -11.65
C PHE A 62 9.34 -4.11 -12.90
N VAL A 63 9.84 -3.60 -14.03
CA VAL A 63 9.33 -3.86 -15.37
C VAL A 63 10.44 -4.39 -16.27
N VAL A 64 10.16 -5.42 -17.07
CA VAL A 64 11.13 -6.01 -18.01
C VAL A 64 11.41 -5.02 -19.13
N THR A 65 12.68 -4.67 -19.34
CA THR A 65 13.14 -3.73 -20.36
C THR A 65 13.89 -4.38 -21.52
N SER A 66 14.52 -5.54 -21.28
CA SER A 66 15.24 -6.29 -22.32
C SER A 66 15.35 -7.76 -21.98
N ILE A 67 15.38 -8.60 -23.01
CA ILE A 67 15.76 -10.02 -22.95
C ILE A 67 17.12 -10.16 -23.64
N LEU A 68 18.11 -10.66 -22.92
CA LEU A 68 19.49 -10.73 -23.36
C LEU A 68 19.83 -12.13 -23.89
N ASP A 69 20.97 -12.23 -24.56
CA ASP A 69 21.58 -13.52 -24.91
C ASP A 69 21.77 -14.36 -23.64
N GLY A 70 21.46 -15.65 -23.72
CA GLY A 70 21.42 -16.55 -22.56
C GLY A 70 20.10 -16.49 -21.74
N GLY A 71 19.09 -15.69 -22.17
CA GLY A 71 17.78 -15.62 -21.53
C GLY A 71 17.70 -14.76 -20.27
N PHE A 72 18.78 -14.04 -19.92
CA PHE A 72 18.75 -13.07 -18.82
C PHE A 72 17.87 -11.87 -19.15
N LEU A 73 17.22 -11.31 -18.11
CA LEU A 73 16.37 -10.13 -18.28
C LEU A 73 17.03 -8.90 -17.66
N LYS A 74 16.88 -7.75 -18.33
CA LYS A 74 17.07 -6.44 -17.71
C LYS A 74 15.74 -5.87 -17.27
N VAL A 75 15.78 -5.07 -16.21
CA VAL A 75 14.60 -4.44 -15.61
C VAL A 75 14.84 -2.98 -15.27
N ALA A 76 13.76 -2.25 -15.09
CA ALA A 76 13.73 -0.91 -14.49
C ALA A 76 12.83 -0.95 -13.23
N ASN A 77 13.09 -0.04 -12.28
CA ASN A 77 12.27 0.08 -11.07
C ASN A 77 10.87 0.60 -11.39
N VAL A 78 9.91 0.09 -10.66
CA VAL A 78 8.56 0.65 -10.54
C VAL A 78 8.37 0.98 -9.06
N GLY A 79 8.30 2.26 -8.73
CA GLY A 79 8.35 2.77 -7.36
C GLY A 79 9.75 2.77 -6.75
N GLY A 80 9.82 3.07 -5.45
CA GLY A 80 11.06 3.20 -4.70
C GLY A 80 11.55 1.88 -4.14
N ILE A 81 12.65 1.33 -4.65
CA ILE A 81 13.24 0.07 -4.17
C ILE A 81 14.67 0.31 -3.71
N ASP A 82 15.04 -0.23 -2.55
CA ASP A 82 16.40 -0.20 -2.05
C ASP A 82 17.26 -1.21 -2.83
N MET A 83 18.20 -0.70 -3.61
CA MET A 83 19.09 -1.52 -4.42
C MET A 83 20.02 -2.44 -3.61
N ARG A 84 20.22 -2.15 -2.30
CA ARG A 84 21.07 -2.96 -1.42
C ARG A 84 20.51 -4.35 -1.13
N ILE A 85 19.18 -4.50 -1.25
CA ILE A 85 18.49 -5.76 -0.89
C ILE A 85 18.31 -6.72 -2.06
N LEU A 86 18.65 -6.34 -3.29
CA LEU A 86 18.23 -7.06 -4.50
C LEU A 86 18.94 -8.39 -4.71
N SER A 87 20.22 -8.44 -4.40
CA SER A 87 21.08 -9.60 -4.73
C SER A 87 20.51 -10.91 -4.20
N ALA A 88 20.37 -11.90 -5.05
CA ALA A 88 19.87 -13.24 -4.76
C ALA A 88 18.37 -13.30 -4.32
N GLN A 89 17.60 -12.22 -4.48
CA GLN A 89 16.17 -12.25 -4.19
C GLN A 89 15.42 -13.11 -5.21
N GLN A 90 14.49 -13.91 -4.70
CA GLN A 90 13.55 -14.64 -5.54
C GLN A 90 12.44 -13.68 -6.03
N ILE A 91 12.10 -13.81 -7.30
CA ILE A 91 11.08 -12.97 -7.94
C ILE A 91 10.05 -13.81 -8.69
N ILE A 92 8.96 -13.13 -9.06
CA ILE A 92 7.95 -13.63 -9.98
C ILE A 92 7.76 -12.59 -11.08
N ILE A 93 7.84 -13.04 -12.33
CA ILE A 93 7.50 -12.26 -13.51
C ILE A 93 6.02 -12.56 -13.81
N SER A 94 5.20 -11.51 -13.84
CA SER A 94 3.78 -11.57 -14.18
C SER A 94 3.61 -11.41 -15.68
N CYS A 95 3.63 -12.52 -16.40
CA CYS A 95 3.40 -12.63 -17.85
C CYS A 95 2.17 -13.52 -18.12
N ARG A 96 2.11 -14.26 -19.25
CA ARG A 96 1.01 -15.19 -19.53
C ARG A 96 0.83 -16.24 -18.43
N GLU A 97 1.93 -16.71 -17.89
CA GLU A 97 2.03 -17.56 -16.71
C GLU A 97 3.04 -16.96 -15.74
N ASN A 98 2.83 -17.10 -14.45
CA ASN A 98 3.78 -16.60 -13.46
C ASN A 98 5.09 -17.39 -13.54
N ILE A 99 6.18 -16.74 -13.98
CA ILE A 99 7.50 -17.34 -14.09
C ILE A 99 8.33 -16.94 -12.87
N ARG A 100 8.95 -17.92 -12.22
CA ARG A 100 9.89 -17.69 -11.13
C ARG A 100 11.28 -17.39 -11.68
N GLY A 101 12.01 -16.52 -10.99
CA GLY A 101 13.40 -16.21 -11.29
C GLY A 101 14.14 -15.74 -10.05
N VAL A 102 15.40 -15.44 -10.24
CA VAL A 102 16.31 -14.95 -9.19
C VAL A 102 17.05 -13.73 -9.71
N ILE A 103 17.17 -12.70 -8.88
CA ILE A 103 18.04 -11.55 -9.20
C ILE A 103 19.48 -12.03 -9.08
N CYS A 104 20.26 -11.85 -10.16
CA CYS A 104 21.63 -12.29 -10.24
C CYS A 104 22.50 -11.71 -9.12
N SER A 105 23.43 -12.50 -8.64
CA SER A 105 24.37 -12.11 -7.60
C SER A 105 25.79 -12.46 -8.04
N VAL A 106 26.71 -11.52 -7.88
CA VAL A 106 28.13 -11.78 -8.12
C VAL A 106 28.75 -12.30 -6.82
N PRO A 107 29.27 -13.52 -6.79
CA PRO A 107 29.87 -14.07 -5.58
C PRO A 107 31.11 -13.27 -5.17
N PRO A 108 31.44 -13.24 -3.84
CA PRO A 108 32.56 -12.43 -3.32
C PRO A 108 33.91 -12.71 -4.01
N HIS A 109 34.14 -13.92 -4.48
CA HIS A 109 35.36 -14.32 -5.16
C HIS A 109 35.57 -13.65 -6.52
N LEU A 110 34.48 -13.22 -7.15
CA LEU A 110 34.47 -12.55 -8.46
C LEU A 110 34.20 -11.02 -8.35
N SER A 111 33.73 -10.54 -7.21
CA SER A 111 33.40 -9.11 -7.01
C SER A 111 34.62 -8.24 -6.72
N HIS A 112 35.82 -8.84 -6.56
CA HIS A 112 37.06 -8.14 -6.22
C HIS A 112 36.92 -7.13 -5.05
N GLY A 113 36.02 -7.42 -4.10
CA GLY A 113 35.80 -6.59 -2.90
C GLY A 113 35.05 -5.29 -3.13
N SER A 114 34.39 -5.12 -4.27
CA SER A 114 33.51 -3.96 -4.49
C SER A 114 32.42 -3.91 -3.41
N LYS A 115 32.30 -2.76 -2.74
CA LYS A 115 31.26 -2.46 -1.74
C LYS A 115 30.21 -1.49 -2.29
N SER A 116 30.24 -1.19 -3.58
CA SER A 116 29.29 -0.27 -4.20
C SER A 116 27.89 -0.89 -4.27
N VAL A 117 26.87 -0.09 -3.97
CA VAL A 117 25.50 -0.44 -4.23
C VAL A 117 25.30 -0.52 -5.75
N PRO A 118 24.75 -1.60 -6.31
CA PRO A 118 24.56 -1.71 -7.76
C PRO A 118 23.57 -0.66 -8.27
N ASP A 119 23.82 -0.11 -9.44
CA ASP A 119 22.82 0.63 -10.19
C ASP A 119 21.85 -0.35 -10.86
N ILE A 120 20.60 0.07 -11.09
CA ILE A 120 19.56 -0.79 -11.71
C ILE A 120 19.98 -1.31 -13.10
N SER A 121 20.78 -0.56 -13.84
CA SER A 121 21.32 -0.99 -15.14
C SER A 121 22.24 -2.21 -15.07
N SER A 122 22.79 -2.50 -13.89
CA SER A 122 23.64 -3.67 -13.60
C SER A 122 22.87 -4.83 -12.97
N VAL A 123 21.55 -4.70 -12.78
CA VAL A 123 20.69 -5.76 -12.25
C VAL A 123 20.18 -6.62 -13.38
N PHE A 124 20.34 -7.91 -13.23
CA PHE A 124 19.86 -8.94 -14.15
C PHE A 124 19.01 -9.96 -13.41
N ILE A 125 18.06 -10.56 -14.13
CA ILE A 125 17.23 -11.65 -13.62
C ILE A 125 17.56 -12.91 -14.41
N ASP A 126 17.76 -14.02 -13.69
CA ASP A 126 17.91 -15.34 -14.22
C ASP A 126 16.63 -16.14 -13.98
N THR A 127 16.04 -16.67 -15.05
CA THR A 127 14.85 -17.52 -15.03
C THR A 127 15.17 -18.98 -15.39
N GLY A 128 16.43 -19.26 -15.76
CA GLY A 128 16.85 -20.57 -16.29
C GLY A 128 16.35 -20.86 -17.71
N LEU A 129 15.70 -19.92 -18.38
CA LEU A 129 15.21 -20.07 -19.76
C LEU A 129 16.30 -19.74 -20.77
N THR A 130 16.24 -20.34 -21.97
CA THR A 130 16.99 -19.84 -23.13
C THR A 130 16.37 -18.54 -23.63
N LYS A 131 17.09 -17.78 -24.45
CA LYS A 131 16.59 -16.52 -25.03
C LYS A 131 15.28 -16.75 -25.79
N GLU A 132 15.25 -17.74 -26.68
CA GLU A 132 14.09 -18.05 -27.49
C GLU A 132 12.85 -18.37 -26.63
N LYS A 133 13.07 -19.13 -25.55
CA LYS A 133 11.96 -19.49 -24.65
C LYS A 133 11.53 -18.31 -23.78
N ALA A 134 12.46 -17.45 -23.37
CA ALA A 134 12.15 -16.22 -22.67
C ALA A 134 11.34 -15.26 -23.58
N GLU A 135 11.72 -15.07 -24.85
CA GLU A 135 11.00 -14.23 -25.82
C GLU A 135 9.60 -14.80 -26.18
N GLU A 136 9.40 -16.13 -26.08
CA GLU A 136 8.08 -16.74 -26.26
C GLU A 136 7.11 -16.44 -25.10
N LEU A 137 7.62 -16.42 -23.86
CA LEU A 137 6.80 -16.39 -22.65
C LEU A 137 6.72 -15.01 -22.00
N ILE A 138 7.76 -14.19 -22.13
CA ILE A 138 7.93 -12.90 -21.45
C ILE A 138 7.94 -11.80 -22.48
N SER A 139 7.16 -10.75 -22.24
CA SER A 139 7.11 -9.55 -23.06
C SER A 139 7.82 -8.38 -22.39
N LEU A 140 8.37 -7.47 -23.18
CA LEU A 140 8.82 -6.16 -22.66
C LEU A 140 7.61 -5.44 -22.05
N GLY A 141 7.80 -4.87 -20.85
CA GLY A 141 6.70 -4.26 -20.08
C GLY A 141 6.01 -5.22 -19.10
N ASP A 142 6.32 -6.51 -19.09
CA ASP A 142 5.83 -7.42 -18.05
C ASP A 142 6.42 -7.02 -16.71
N THR A 143 5.61 -7.09 -15.66
CA THR A 143 6.01 -6.67 -14.31
C THR A 143 6.67 -7.79 -13.53
N VAL A 144 7.59 -7.41 -12.66
CA VAL A 144 8.33 -8.31 -11.80
C VAL A 144 8.16 -7.89 -10.35
N ARG A 145 7.81 -8.82 -9.49
CA ARG A 145 7.68 -8.62 -8.05
C ARG A 145 8.55 -9.58 -7.25
N PHE A 146 8.86 -9.21 -6.02
CA PHE A 146 9.44 -10.18 -5.08
C PHE A 146 8.50 -11.37 -4.89
N ALA A 147 9.07 -12.56 -4.73
CA ALA A 147 8.29 -13.76 -4.46
C ALA A 147 7.53 -13.61 -3.12
N PRO A 148 6.35 -14.24 -2.96
CA PRO A 148 5.59 -14.20 -1.72
C PRO A 148 6.40 -14.66 -0.50
N THR A 149 6.37 -13.86 0.56
CA THR A 149 7.11 -14.11 1.80
C THR A 149 6.25 -13.98 3.05
N ALA A 150 4.95 -13.71 2.91
CA ALA A 150 4.07 -13.41 4.03
C ALA A 150 4.00 -14.55 5.06
N LYS A 151 4.41 -14.26 6.30
CA LYS A 151 4.48 -15.20 7.42
C LYS A 151 4.10 -14.55 8.73
N LYS A 152 3.56 -15.35 9.64
CA LYS A 152 3.40 -14.94 11.04
C LYS A 152 4.74 -15.05 11.76
N LEU A 153 5.05 -14.02 12.54
CA LEU A 153 6.14 -14.03 13.52
C LEU A 153 5.58 -14.28 14.92
N ILE A 154 6.45 -14.19 15.93
CA ILE A 154 6.05 -14.37 17.34
C ILE A 154 5.07 -13.26 17.75
N GLY A 155 4.04 -13.64 18.49
CA GLY A 155 2.96 -12.74 18.92
C GLY A 155 2.02 -12.38 17.77
N THR A 156 1.71 -11.12 17.64
CA THR A 156 0.77 -10.57 16.66
C THR A 156 1.43 -10.00 15.41
N LYS A 157 2.75 -10.20 15.26
CA LYS A 157 3.51 -9.61 14.16
C LYS A 157 3.41 -10.46 12.89
N LEU A 158 3.38 -9.76 11.76
CA LEU A 158 3.47 -10.34 10.43
C LEU A 158 4.71 -9.78 9.72
N THR A 159 5.34 -10.60 8.89
CA THR A 159 6.31 -10.16 7.90
C THR A 159 5.87 -10.55 6.50
N GLY A 160 6.24 -9.77 5.50
CA GLY A 160 5.94 -10.04 4.10
C GLY A 160 6.26 -8.83 3.24
N GLY A 161 6.22 -8.99 1.94
CA GLY A 161 6.21 -7.85 1.02
C GLY A 161 4.78 -7.39 0.75
N ALA A 162 4.62 -6.12 0.36
CA ALA A 162 3.32 -5.48 0.10
C ALA A 162 2.36 -5.48 1.31
N LEU A 163 2.88 -5.41 2.54
CA LEU A 163 2.09 -4.98 3.68
C LEU A 163 1.78 -3.49 3.55
N ASP A 164 2.65 -2.76 2.94
CA ASP A 164 2.49 -1.48 2.29
C ASP A 164 1.69 -1.64 0.97
N ASP A 165 0.44 -1.14 0.82
CA ASP A 165 -0.45 -0.72 1.91
C ASP A 165 -1.66 -1.67 2.04
N ARG A 166 -1.44 -2.95 1.81
CA ARG A 166 -2.50 -3.96 1.94
C ARG A 166 -2.93 -4.17 3.40
N CYS A 167 -2.15 -3.66 4.35
CA CYS A 167 -2.60 -3.60 5.74
C CYS A 167 -3.61 -2.48 5.96
N GLY A 168 -3.54 -1.36 5.24
CA GLY A 168 -4.58 -0.33 5.22
C GLY A 168 -5.90 -0.83 4.64
N ILE A 169 -5.84 -1.61 3.54
CA ILE A 169 -7.03 -2.33 3.04
C ILE A 169 -7.66 -3.16 4.16
N ALA A 170 -6.84 -3.92 4.91
CA ALA A 170 -7.34 -4.75 6.00
C ALA A 170 -7.94 -3.92 7.15
N ALA A 171 -7.37 -2.75 7.46
CA ALA A 171 -7.90 -1.83 8.47
C ALA A 171 -9.26 -1.26 8.06
N ILE A 172 -9.43 -0.85 6.80
CA ILE A 172 -10.71 -0.37 6.27
C ILE A 172 -11.77 -1.49 6.31
N LEU A 173 -11.42 -2.71 5.88
CA LEU A 173 -12.34 -3.84 5.95
C LEU A 173 -12.72 -4.18 7.40
N TYR A 174 -11.78 -4.08 8.34
CA TYR A 174 -12.06 -4.25 9.77
C TYR A 174 -13.02 -3.17 10.28
N ALA A 175 -12.84 -1.92 9.86
CA ALA A 175 -13.77 -0.83 10.20
C ALA A 175 -15.19 -1.10 9.70
N LEU A 176 -15.34 -1.53 8.43
CA LEU A 176 -16.65 -1.87 7.86
C LEU A 176 -17.32 -3.04 8.57
N GLU A 177 -16.55 -4.05 8.98
CA GLU A 177 -17.07 -5.22 9.71
C GLU A 177 -17.56 -4.86 11.12
N ASN A 178 -17.00 -3.80 11.74
CA ASN A 178 -17.34 -3.34 13.09
C ASN A 178 -18.22 -2.07 13.10
N THR A 179 -18.80 -1.70 11.96
CA THR A 179 -19.71 -0.56 11.81
C THR A 179 -21.09 -1.05 11.39
N ASP A 180 -22.13 -0.56 12.07
CA ASP A 180 -23.50 -0.75 11.56
C ASP A 180 -23.72 0.15 10.35
N ILE A 181 -23.46 -0.41 9.17
CA ILE A 181 -23.58 0.31 7.89
C ILE A 181 -24.98 0.86 7.67
N SER A 182 -26.02 0.18 8.18
CA SER A 182 -27.41 0.59 8.00
C SER A 182 -27.79 1.82 8.84
N ALA A 183 -27.07 2.07 9.92
CA ALA A 183 -27.28 3.20 10.82
C ALA A 183 -26.46 4.46 10.44
N LEU A 184 -25.60 4.40 9.44
CA LEU A 184 -24.76 5.53 9.04
C LEU A 184 -25.58 6.72 8.56
N LYS A 185 -25.22 7.89 9.05
CA LYS A 185 -25.81 9.18 8.63
C LYS A 185 -24.95 9.91 7.61
N CYS A 186 -23.98 9.24 7.02
CA CYS A 186 -23.11 9.70 5.95
C CYS A 186 -23.19 8.76 4.74
N ARG A 187 -22.68 9.23 3.60
CA ARG A 187 -22.36 8.40 2.44
C ARG A 187 -20.88 7.98 2.56
N LEU A 188 -20.58 6.75 2.20
CA LEU A 188 -19.19 6.31 2.11
C LEU A 188 -18.82 5.98 0.68
N THR A 189 -17.67 6.44 0.26
CA THR A 189 -16.93 5.90 -0.86
C THR A 189 -15.68 5.21 -0.32
N ILE A 190 -15.54 3.93 -0.59
CA ILE A 190 -14.33 3.17 -0.29
C ILE A 190 -13.53 3.07 -1.58
N VAL A 191 -12.28 3.48 -1.54
CA VAL A 191 -11.34 3.40 -2.64
C VAL A 191 -10.19 2.50 -2.21
N PHE A 192 -9.92 1.47 -3.01
CA PHE A 192 -8.64 0.79 -2.96
C PHE A 192 -7.88 1.20 -4.21
N SER A 193 -7.07 2.23 -4.08
CA SER A 193 -6.46 2.96 -5.19
C SER A 193 -5.29 2.20 -5.82
N ALA A 194 -5.09 2.44 -7.11
CA ALA A 194 -3.97 1.92 -7.89
C ALA A 194 -2.91 3.00 -8.08
N GLN A 195 -1.66 2.59 -8.37
CA GLN A 195 -0.58 3.46 -8.78
C GLN A 195 -0.24 4.58 -7.77
N GLU A 196 -0.33 4.28 -6.49
CA GLU A 196 0.14 5.17 -5.43
C GLU A 196 1.66 5.37 -5.55
N GLU A 197 2.40 4.26 -5.62
CA GLU A 197 3.86 4.15 -5.62
C GLU A 197 4.57 4.84 -6.81
N VAL A 198 3.79 5.27 -7.80
CA VAL A 198 4.27 5.99 -8.99
C VAL A 198 3.63 7.37 -9.14
N GLY A 199 3.19 7.96 -8.03
CA GLY A 199 2.72 9.34 -7.93
C GLY A 199 1.22 9.48 -7.67
N GLU A 200 0.62 8.59 -6.86
CA GLU A 200 -0.74 8.72 -6.31
C GLU A 200 -1.83 8.87 -7.39
N ARG A 201 -1.63 8.20 -8.54
CA ARG A 201 -2.43 8.43 -9.75
C ARG A 201 -3.88 7.99 -9.62
N GLY A 202 -4.10 6.82 -9.01
CA GLY A 202 -5.44 6.31 -8.74
C GLY A 202 -6.23 7.21 -7.81
N ALA A 203 -5.58 7.68 -6.75
CA ALA A 203 -6.20 8.63 -5.81
C ALA A 203 -6.62 9.93 -6.49
N ALA A 204 -5.78 10.50 -7.37
CA ALA A 204 -6.12 11.71 -8.10
C ALA A 204 -7.38 11.55 -8.96
N VAL A 205 -7.54 10.40 -9.65
CA VAL A 205 -8.73 10.10 -10.46
C VAL A 205 -9.95 9.87 -9.56
N CYS A 206 -9.79 9.09 -8.50
CA CYS A 206 -10.89 8.79 -7.57
C CYS A 206 -11.35 10.03 -6.79
N ALA A 207 -10.43 10.91 -6.39
CA ALA A 207 -10.75 12.19 -5.76
C ALA A 207 -11.62 13.07 -6.66
N TYR A 208 -11.27 13.14 -7.96
CA TYR A 208 -12.04 13.92 -8.93
C TYR A 208 -13.47 13.37 -9.10
N ASP A 209 -13.63 12.06 -9.16
CA ASP A 209 -14.93 11.44 -9.38
C ASP A 209 -15.82 11.48 -8.11
N ALA A 210 -15.24 11.21 -6.95
CA ALA A 210 -15.97 11.11 -5.68
C ALA A 210 -16.47 12.47 -5.19
N ASP A 211 -15.67 13.53 -5.28
CA ASP A 211 -16.00 14.86 -4.77
C ASP A 211 -16.47 14.79 -3.30
N ALA A 212 -15.66 14.19 -2.46
CA ALA A 212 -15.98 13.93 -1.06
C ALA A 212 -15.74 15.17 -0.18
N ASP A 213 -16.51 15.32 0.90
CA ASP A 213 -16.32 16.39 1.90
C ASP A 213 -15.10 16.08 2.79
N ILE A 214 -14.91 14.80 3.11
CA ILE A 214 -13.86 14.30 4.00
C ILE A 214 -13.18 13.12 3.33
N ALA A 215 -11.83 13.06 3.39
CA ALA A 215 -11.05 11.93 2.96
C ALA A 215 -10.13 11.43 4.08
N ILE A 216 -10.18 10.14 4.34
CA ILE A 216 -9.31 9.43 5.29
C ILE A 216 -8.42 8.51 4.46
N ALA A 217 -7.16 8.90 4.28
CA ALA A 217 -6.17 8.06 3.64
C ALA A 217 -5.51 7.16 4.71
N VAL A 218 -5.68 5.87 4.57
CA VAL A 218 -4.96 4.89 5.38
C VAL A 218 -3.73 4.49 4.59
N ASP A 219 -2.60 4.46 5.25
CA ASP A 219 -1.31 4.11 4.65
C ASP A 219 -0.39 3.53 5.74
N VAL A 220 0.86 3.30 5.42
CA VAL A 220 1.88 2.91 6.39
C VAL A 220 2.84 4.07 6.64
N SER A 221 3.56 4.01 7.76
CA SER A 221 4.68 4.90 8.01
C SER A 221 5.74 4.24 8.89
N PHE A 222 6.89 4.89 9.04
CA PHE A 222 8.09 4.32 9.64
C PHE A 222 7.88 3.93 11.10
N ALA A 223 8.06 2.64 11.40
CA ALA A 223 8.18 2.14 12.76
C ALA A 223 9.66 1.97 13.13
N TYR A 224 10.02 2.42 14.33
CA TYR A 224 11.40 2.38 14.82
C TYR A 224 12.02 0.98 14.67
N ALA A 225 13.18 0.96 14.06
CA ALA A 225 14.11 -0.16 14.01
C ALA A 225 15.50 0.30 14.48
N GLU A 226 16.36 -0.65 14.86
CA GLU A 226 17.71 -0.31 15.32
C GLU A 226 18.50 0.36 14.19
N GLY A 227 19.15 1.48 14.51
CA GLY A 227 19.88 2.31 13.57
C GLY A 227 19.08 3.51 13.02
N GLU A 228 17.78 3.63 13.32
CA GLU A 228 16.95 4.76 12.93
C GLU A 228 16.82 5.80 14.03
N LYS A 229 16.42 7.03 13.66
CA LYS A 229 16.16 8.10 14.60
C LYS A 229 14.81 7.92 15.27
N ARG A 230 14.83 7.69 16.58
CA ARG A 230 13.64 7.39 17.38
C ARG A 230 12.53 8.45 17.28
N GLU A 231 12.91 9.70 17.18
CA GLU A 231 11.99 10.85 17.09
C GLU A 231 11.27 10.97 15.73
N LYS A 232 11.70 10.21 14.72
CA LYS A 232 11.10 10.20 13.39
C LYS A 232 10.23 8.97 13.13
N CYS A 233 10.08 8.10 14.12
CA CYS A 233 9.42 6.82 13.94
C CYS A 233 8.35 6.58 14.99
N GLY A 234 7.23 5.99 14.58
CA GLY A 234 6.28 5.35 15.46
C GLY A 234 6.83 4.08 16.11
N LEU A 235 6.03 3.41 16.89
CA LEU A 235 6.35 2.12 17.50
C LEU A 235 5.34 1.08 17.07
N LEU A 236 5.80 -0.13 16.76
CA LEU A 236 4.92 -1.28 16.62
C LEU A 236 4.20 -1.57 17.94
N SER A 237 2.98 -2.07 17.86
CA SER A 237 2.12 -2.45 19.00
C SER A 237 1.69 -1.25 19.86
N LYS A 238 1.69 -0.03 19.31
CA LYS A 238 1.27 1.20 20.01
C LYS A 238 0.10 1.92 19.36
N GLY A 239 -0.51 1.29 18.36
CA GLY A 239 -1.69 1.76 17.67
C GLY A 239 -1.38 2.65 16.47
N CYS A 240 -2.46 3.12 15.87
CA CYS A 240 -2.45 3.98 14.70
C CYS A 240 -1.67 5.28 14.92
N MET A 241 -0.98 5.75 13.92
CA MET A 241 -0.33 7.06 13.89
C MET A 241 -1.28 8.05 13.20
N ILE A 242 -1.77 9.05 13.94
CA ILE A 242 -2.64 10.11 13.40
C ILE A 242 -1.76 11.22 12.84
N GLY A 243 -1.89 11.50 11.54
CA GLY A 243 -1.07 12.47 10.83
C GLY A 243 -1.44 13.92 11.15
N TYR A 244 -0.41 14.74 11.30
CA TYR A 244 -0.46 16.20 11.37
C TYR A 244 0.54 16.76 10.38
N ALA A 245 0.06 17.48 9.37
CA ALA A 245 0.90 18.13 8.36
C ALA A 245 0.27 19.46 7.93
N PRO A 246 1.03 20.40 7.33
CA PRO A 246 0.46 21.60 6.72
C PRO A 246 -0.55 21.31 5.60
N SER A 247 -0.42 20.17 4.92
CA SER A 247 -1.31 19.70 3.86
C SER A 247 -2.58 19.00 4.36
N LEU A 248 -2.67 18.68 5.66
CA LEU A 248 -3.81 18.00 6.28
C LEU A 248 -4.74 18.98 7.01
N ASP A 249 -6.02 18.59 7.16
CA ASP A 249 -6.98 19.33 7.96
C ASP A 249 -6.69 19.08 9.46
N ARG A 250 -6.19 20.12 10.14
CA ARG A 250 -5.83 20.09 11.56
C ARG A 250 -7.00 19.70 12.45
N GLN A 251 -8.20 20.22 12.15
CA GLN A 251 -9.38 19.96 12.95
C GLN A 251 -9.79 18.49 12.80
N LEU A 252 -9.72 17.90 11.60
CA LEU A 252 -10.02 16.50 11.37
C LEU A 252 -9.02 15.58 12.12
N SER A 253 -7.72 15.93 12.14
CA SER A 253 -6.73 15.20 12.94
C SER A 253 -7.06 15.27 14.44
N ASP A 254 -7.50 16.43 14.94
CA ASP A 254 -7.94 16.61 16.33
C ASP A 254 -9.23 15.83 16.63
N GLU A 255 -10.17 15.75 15.68
CA GLU A 255 -11.39 14.91 15.76
C GLU A 255 -11.03 13.41 15.86
N MET A 256 -10.11 12.93 15.03
CA MET A 256 -9.60 11.54 15.10
C MET A 256 -8.97 11.24 16.45
N LYS A 257 -8.13 12.15 16.95
CA LYS A 257 -7.51 12.02 18.28
C LYS A 257 -8.56 11.97 19.38
N ALA A 258 -9.58 12.81 19.31
CA ALA A 258 -10.69 12.81 20.28
C ALA A 258 -11.47 11.48 20.25
N ALA A 259 -11.74 10.95 19.06
CA ALA A 259 -12.37 9.63 18.90
C ALA A 259 -11.52 8.50 19.50
N ALA A 260 -10.20 8.53 19.29
CA ALA A 260 -9.28 7.55 19.87
C ALA A 260 -9.31 7.60 21.42
N ILE A 261 -9.32 8.80 21.99
CA ILE A 261 -9.37 8.99 23.45
C ILE A 261 -10.70 8.50 24.02
N SER A 262 -11.83 8.86 23.42
CA SER A 262 -13.16 8.51 23.91
C SER A 262 -13.42 6.99 23.93
N GLU A 263 -12.89 6.29 22.93
CA GLU A 263 -13.06 4.84 22.79
C GLU A 263 -11.88 4.03 23.35
N ASN A 264 -10.91 4.67 24.02
CA ASN A 264 -9.71 4.05 24.58
C ASN A 264 -8.91 3.26 23.53
N ILE A 265 -8.83 3.77 22.29
CA ILE A 265 -8.07 3.15 21.21
C ILE A 265 -6.61 3.62 21.29
N PRO A 266 -5.63 2.70 21.28
CA PRO A 266 -4.23 3.07 21.23
C PRO A 266 -3.92 3.86 19.96
N TYR A 267 -3.22 5.00 20.11
CA TYR A 267 -2.79 5.83 19.01
C TYR A 267 -1.43 6.50 19.28
N GLN A 268 -0.81 6.97 18.23
CA GLN A 268 0.40 7.78 18.26
C GLN A 268 0.16 9.04 17.41
N ILE A 269 1.03 10.02 17.51
CA ILE A 269 1.00 11.23 16.67
C ILE A 269 2.17 11.16 15.72
N GLU A 270 1.89 11.44 14.44
CA GLU A 270 2.88 11.59 13.39
C GLU A 270 2.86 13.04 12.87
N VAL A 271 4.01 13.69 12.89
CA VAL A 271 4.14 15.06 12.35
C VAL A 271 4.99 15.02 11.09
N MET A 272 4.40 15.47 9.99
CA MET A 272 5.02 15.54 8.67
C MET A 272 5.26 17.00 8.28
N ASP A 273 6.28 17.27 7.47
CA ASP A 273 6.77 18.64 7.25
C ASP A 273 6.08 19.41 6.12
N GLY A 274 5.70 18.79 5.03
CA GLY A 274 5.09 19.50 3.88
C GLY A 274 4.02 18.68 3.17
N SER A 275 4.44 17.61 2.50
CA SER A 275 3.56 16.59 1.95
C SER A 275 3.49 15.39 2.89
N THR A 276 2.47 14.57 2.71
CA THR A 276 2.34 13.33 3.47
C THR A 276 3.07 12.18 2.79
N GLY A 277 3.30 12.29 1.47
CA GLY A 277 3.79 11.18 0.65
C GLY A 277 2.81 10.03 0.56
N THR A 278 1.51 10.32 0.72
CA THR A 278 0.41 9.37 0.63
C THR A 278 -0.70 9.94 -0.25
N ASN A 279 -1.71 9.12 -0.55
CA ASN A 279 -2.89 9.53 -1.30
C ASN A 279 -3.64 10.75 -0.73
N ALA A 280 -3.43 11.09 0.56
CA ALA A 280 -4.00 12.28 1.19
C ALA A 280 -3.61 13.56 0.43
N ASP A 281 -2.41 13.62 -0.12
CA ASP A 281 -1.94 14.79 -0.87
C ASP A 281 -2.80 15.06 -2.11
N ARG A 282 -3.40 14.02 -2.73
CA ARG A 282 -4.31 14.20 -3.88
C ARG A 282 -5.72 14.57 -3.45
N TYR A 283 -6.23 13.97 -2.39
CA TYR A 283 -7.56 14.27 -1.90
C TYR A 283 -7.69 15.71 -1.39
N SER A 284 -6.62 16.25 -0.78
CA SER A 284 -6.62 17.62 -0.23
C SER A 284 -6.69 18.73 -1.29
N ILE A 285 -6.31 18.48 -2.53
CA ILE A 285 -6.18 19.51 -3.58
C ILE A 285 -7.05 19.27 -4.82
N THR A 286 -7.65 18.08 -4.99
CA THR A 286 -8.40 17.77 -6.22
C THR A 286 -9.76 18.44 -6.19
N LYS A 287 -10.17 19.09 -7.29
CA LYS A 287 -11.35 19.96 -7.39
C LYS A 287 -11.34 21.08 -6.34
N GLY A 288 -12.30 21.06 -5.40
CA GLY A 288 -12.39 21.99 -4.28
C GLY A 288 -11.54 21.59 -3.07
N GLY A 289 -10.95 20.40 -3.11
CA GLY A 289 -10.25 19.78 -2.00
C GLY A 289 -11.19 19.21 -0.94
N ALA A 290 -10.85 18.07 -0.36
CA ALA A 290 -11.54 17.48 0.79
C ALA A 290 -10.81 17.85 2.08
N ARG A 291 -11.50 17.91 3.22
CA ARG A 291 -10.85 17.85 4.54
C ARG A 291 -10.18 16.49 4.67
N THR A 292 -8.87 16.45 4.82
CA THR A 292 -8.10 15.21 4.69
C THR A 292 -7.27 14.90 5.91
N VAL A 293 -7.19 13.63 6.31
CA VAL A 293 -6.30 13.11 7.35
C VAL A 293 -5.63 11.84 6.87
N THR A 294 -4.39 11.59 7.32
CA THR A 294 -3.73 10.28 7.20
C THR A 294 -3.85 9.51 8.51
N LEU A 295 -4.09 8.21 8.39
CA LEU A 295 -3.99 7.24 9.46
C LEU A 295 -2.93 6.23 9.08
N SER A 296 -1.73 6.34 9.66
CA SER A 296 -0.60 5.51 9.27
C SER A 296 -0.46 4.29 10.19
N ILE A 297 -0.24 3.13 9.59
CA ILE A 297 0.06 1.88 10.31
C ILE A 297 1.59 1.81 10.46
N PRO A 298 2.13 1.67 11.68
CA PRO A 298 3.57 1.55 11.87
C PRO A 298 4.13 0.32 11.15
N LEU A 299 5.13 0.51 10.27
CA LEU A 299 5.74 -0.53 9.45
C LEU A 299 7.26 -0.39 9.46
N ARG A 300 7.97 -1.51 9.57
CA ARG A 300 9.43 -1.59 9.43
C ARG A 300 9.82 -2.12 8.06
N TYR A 301 10.97 -1.68 7.57
CA TYR A 301 11.61 -2.19 6.34
C TYR A 301 10.73 -2.00 5.11
N MET A 302 10.10 -0.84 5.00
CA MET A 302 9.23 -0.43 3.89
C MET A 302 9.88 -0.73 2.53
N HIS A 303 9.06 -1.12 1.54
CA HIS A 303 9.49 -1.46 0.18
C HIS A 303 10.48 -2.63 0.07
N THR A 304 10.48 -3.52 1.07
CA THR A 304 11.28 -4.76 1.03
C THR A 304 10.38 -6.00 0.99
N PRO A 305 10.91 -7.18 0.64
CA PRO A 305 10.14 -8.42 0.73
C PRO A 305 9.92 -8.89 2.19
N SER A 306 10.40 -8.13 3.18
CA SER A 306 10.41 -8.52 4.60
C SER A 306 9.93 -7.39 5.52
N GLU A 307 8.96 -6.61 5.08
CA GLU A 307 8.26 -5.63 5.89
C GLU A 307 7.68 -6.27 7.15
N ILE A 308 7.56 -5.52 8.23
CA ILE A 308 7.00 -6.00 9.49
C ILE A 308 5.97 -5.02 10.03
N ILE A 309 4.78 -5.54 10.32
CA ILE A 309 3.70 -4.85 11.03
C ILE A 309 3.26 -5.62 12.27
N ASP A 310 2.49 -4.96 13.13
CA ASP A 310 1.71 -5.63 14.18
C ASP A 310 0.22 -5.59 13.82
N VAL A 311 -0.44 -6.73 13.83
CA VAL A 311 -1.89 -6.85 13.56
C VAL A 311 -2.71 -5.99 14.52
N CYS A 312 -2.25 -5.82 15.77
CA CYS A 312 -2.92 -4.95 16.73
C CYS A 312 -2.98 -3.48 16.28
N ASP A 313 -1.97 -3.00 15.53
CA ASP A 313 -1.96 -1.64 14.99
C ASP A 313 -2.96 -1.51 13.83
N VAL A 314 -3.07 -2.53 12.97
CA VAL A 314 -4.09 -2.62 11.90
C VAL A 314 -5.50 -2.59 12.50
N GLU A 315 -5.74 -3.40 13.55
CA GLU A 315 -7.03 -3.41 14.25
C GLU A 315 -7.33 -2.07 14.92
N SER A 316 -6.32 -1.42 15.53
CA SER A 316 -6.48 -0.11 16.16
C SER A 316 -6.85 0.96 15.12
N THR A 317 -6.23 0.92 13.93
CA THR A 317 -6.58 1.79 12.81
C THR A 317 -8.03 1.58 12.38
N GLY A 318 -8.45 0.32 12.19
CA GLY A 318 -9.83 0.01 11.82
C GLY A 318 -10.85 0.38 12.91
N LYS A 319 -10.52 0.20 14.19
CA LYS A 319 -11.35 0.65 15.32
C LYS A 319 -11.50 2.18 15.33
N LEU A 320 -10.42 2.91 15.04
CA LEU A 320 -10.45 4.37 14.99
C LEU A 320 -11.35 4.88 13.87
N ILE A 321 -11.26 4.28 12.68
CA ILE A 321 -12.15 4.60 11.56
C ILE A 321 -13.60 4.31 11.96
N ALA A 322 -13.91 3.15 12.52
CA ALA A 322 -15.27 2.79 12.96
C ALA A 322 -15.81 3.75 14.03
N ALA A 323 -14.99 4.14 15.00
CA ALA A 323 -15.35 5.10 16.03
C ALA A 323 -15.66 6.48 15.44
N TYR A 324 -14.85 6.95 14.50
CA TYR A 324 -15.08 8.22 13.81
C TYR A 324 -16.37 8.19 12.99
N LEU A 325 -16.59 7.15 12.18
CA LEU A 325 -17.82 7.00 11.39
C LEU A 325 -19.08 7.01 12.26
N LYS A 326 -19.03 6.38 13.43
CA LYS A 326 -20.13 6.34 14.39
C LYS A 326 -20.44 7.69 15.03
N GLY A 327 -19.42 8.55 15.21
CA GLY A 327 -19.55 9.88 15.80
C GLY A 327 -19.81 10.99 14.77
N ALA A 328 -19.24 10.90 13.57
CA ALA A 328 -19.36 11.87 12.50
C ALA A 328 -20.61 11.66 11.64
N CYS A 329 -21.18 10.51 11.70
CA CYS A 329 -22.39 10.10 11.02
C CYS A 329 -23.46 9.82 12.07
#